data_fceb9bf666da805ab2efc08fcf43ed08
#
_entry.id   fceb9bf666da805ab2efc08fcf43ed08
#
_cell.length_a   1.000
_cell.length_b   1.000
_cell.length_c   1.000
_cell.angle_alpha   90.00
_cell.angle_beta   90.00
_cell.angle_gamma   90.00
#
_symmetry.space_group_name_H-M   'P 1'
#
loop_
_entity.id
_entity.type
_entity.pdbx_description
1 polymer ?
#
loop_
_entity_poly.entity_id
_entity_poly.type
_entity_poly.pdbx_seq_one_letter_code
_entity_poly.pdbx_strand_id
1 'polypeptide(L)'
;MQNTTKRDLERLINNKTSNTSLADILFLKFSSDTGTILNFGRRGSLFAPEAILNVVKKMACHNLLKWSDIELANSALENIDFKASQKSLALQIEQTLAAQARTQKFVYLGGGHDYIYPTVKALNRFTKKMVIINLDAHLDTRTDPDPNSGTPFRQIASEFDGDLEIIQLGIHDFANSISTMSNLSRAREVVATYEDVRFGTKDFTETDKFLARVIPYQKETVYVFSLDADALESGIMEGVSAVNHRGLPYDFVEDVLLYAIDELKCQHFGIFEYNPVYDNLSQKGARTLASLIYQIMDDRFFT
;
A
#
# COMPACT_ATOMS: atom_id res chain seq x y z
N MET A 1 37.42 5.02 13.63
CA MET A 1 36.74 5.66 12.48
C MET A 1 36.45 4.55 11.47
N GLN A 2 35.19 4.24 11.20
CA GLN A 2 34.87 3.34 10.10
C GLN A 2 35.25 4.04 8.78
N ASN A 3 36.06 3.40 7.95
CA ASN A 3 36.38 3.92 6.62
C ASN A 3 35.10 3.92 5.78
N THR A 4 34.46 5.06 5.64
CA THR A 4 33.30 5.24 4.77
C THR A 4 33.75 5.08 3.33
N THR A 5 33.25 4.09 2.64
CA THR A 5 33.58 3.84 1.23
C THR A 5 32.80 4.82 0.33
N LYS A 6 33.28 5.05 -0.90
CA LYS A 6 32.52 5.83 -1.90
C LYS A 6 31.10 5.30 -2.10
N ARG A 7 30.93 3.96 -2.10
CA ARG A 7 29.64 3.28 -2.19
C ARG A 7 28.71 3.65 -1.02
N ASP A 8 29.24 3.87 0.19
CA ASP A 8 28.42 4.22 1.35
C ASP A 8 27.89 5.66 1.25
N LEU A 9 28.55 6.54 0.52
CA LEU A 9 28.10 7.93 0.27
C LEU A 9 26.97 8.00 -0.78
N GLU A 10 26.81 6.96 -1.61
CA GLU A 10 25.82 6.88 -2.68
C GLU A 10 24.56 6.07 -2.26
N ARG A 11 24.30 5.93 -0.95
CA ARG A 11 23.12 5.23 -0.43
C ARG A 11 21.97 6.18 -0.15
N LEU A 12 20.73 5.71 -0.31
CA LEU A 12 19.50 6.46 -0.03
C LEU A 12 19.44 7.01 1.39
N ILE A 13 20.08 6.37 2.38
CA ILE A 13 20.14 6.89 3.76
C ILE A 13 20.70 8.32 3.82
N ASN A 14 21.59 8.67 2.93
CA ASN A 14 22.23 10.00 2.91
C ASN A 14 21.31 11.09 2.37
N ASN A 15 20.21 10.70 1.70
CA ASN A 15 19.20 11.62 1.18
C ASN A 15 18.04 11.83 2.16
N LYS A 16 18.10 11.22 3.35
CA LYS A 16 17.09 11.43 4.39
C LYS A 16 17.18 12.85 4.95
N THR A 17 16.04 13.52 5.03
CA THR A 17 15.91 14.84 5.68
C THR A 17 15.01 14.74 6.91
N SER A 18 15.32 15.53 7.95
CA SER A 18 14.43 15.68 9.10
C SER A 18 13.29 16.66 8.85
N ASN A 19 13.40 17.49 7.82
CA ASN A 19 12.35 18.44 7.44
C ASN A 19 11.40 17.79 6.42
N THR A 20 10.23 17.37 6.85
CA THR A 20 9.23 16.71 6.03
C THR A 20 8.72 17.56 4.87
N SER A 21 8.66 18.90 5.06
CA SER A 21 8.22 19.82 4.00
C SER A 21 9.23 19.97 2.85
N LEU A 22 10.48 19.53 3.05
CA LEU A 22 11.52 19.51 2.02
C LEU A 22 11.71 18.13 1.38
N ALA A 23 11.02 17.12 1.87
CA ALA A 23 11.09 15.79 1.29
C ALA A 23 10.31 15.72 -0.03
N ASP A 24 10.83 14.98 -1.00
CA ASP A 24 10.11 14.64 -2.25
C ASP A 24 9.20 13.45 -2.02
N ILE A 25 9.60 12.59 -1.07
CA ILE A 25 8.83 11.42 -0.63
C ILE A 25 8.71 11.42 0.88
N LEU A 26 7.50 11.21 1.36
CA LEU A 26 7.20 11.08 2.79
C LEU A 26 6.66 9.69 3.08
N PHE A 27 7.37 8.94 3.92
CA PHE A 27 6.92 7.66 4.46
C PHE A 27 6.10 7.90 5.73
N LEU A 28 4.86 7.41 5.74
CA LEU A 28 4.01 7.36 6.92
C LEU A 28 3.96 5.91 7.41
N LYS A 29 4.45 5.68 8.62
CA LYS A 29 4.58 4.33 9.19
C LYS A 29 3.47 4.05 10.19
N PHE A 30 2.89 2.86 10.09
CA PHE A 30 1.86 2.34 10.99
C PHE A 30 2.37 1.04 11.62
N SER A 31 3.08 1.16 12.72
CA SER A 31 3.70 0.01 13.40
C SER A 31 2.70 -0.68 14.33
N SER A 32 1.65 -1.28 13.77
CA SER A 32 0.68 -2.10 14.49
C SER A 32 0.17 -3.26 13.64
N ASP A 33 -0.16 -4.36 14.30
CA ASP A 33 -0.80 -5.55 13.74
C ASP A 33 -2.17 -5.84 14.39
N THR A 34 -2.77 -4.85 15.07
CA THR A 34 -4.03 -5.04 15.79
C THR A 34 -5.16 -5.47 14.86
N GLY A 35 -5.33 -4.83 13.70
CA GLY A 35 -6.34 -5.22 12.72
C GLY A 35 -6.13 -6.63 12.19
N THR A 36 -4.89 -7.03 11.92
CA THR A 36 -4.53 -8.39 11.50
C THR A 36 -4.86 -9.42 12.59
N ILE A 37 -4.56 -9.11 13.88
CA ILE A 37 -4.88 -9.98 15.02
C ILE A 37 -6.40 -10.12 15.19
N LEU A 38 -7.15 -9.03 15.09
CA LEU A 38 -8.61 -9.04 15.15
C LEU A 38 -9.24 -9.87 14.03
N ASN A 39 -8.54 -10.01 12.91
CA ASN A 39 -8.91 -10.89 11.79
C ASN A 39 -8.33 -12.32 11.94
N PHE A 40 -7.83 -12.71 13.11
CA PHE A 40 -7.17 -13.99 13.36
C PHE A 40 -5.90 -14.25 12.55
N GLY A 41 -5.28 -13.19 12.00
CA GLY A 41 -4.01 -13.26 11.29
C GLY A 41 -2.80 -13.41 12.23
N ARG A 42 -1.62 -13.54 11.63
CA ARG A 42 -0.36 -13.77 12.34
C ARG A 42 0.21 -12.47 12.90
N ARG A 43 0.66 -12.52 14.16
CA ARG A 43 1.38 -11.40 14.78
C ARG A 43 2.71 -11.14 14.10
N GLY A 44 3.14 -9.88 14.06
CA GLY A 44 4.48 -9.45 13.65
C GLY A 44 4.52 -8.48 12.49
N SER A 45 3.41 -8.23 11.79
CA SER A 45 3.37 -7.23 10.72
C SER A 45 3.62 -5.80 11.23
N LEU A 46 3.47 -5.54 12.52
CA LEU A 46 3.86 -4.27 13.15
C LEU A 46 5.34 -3.89 12.90
N PHE A 47 6.21 -4.87 12.61
CA PHE A 47 7.63 -4.64 12.30
C PHE A 47 7.89 -4.36 10.82
N ALA A 48 6.88 -4.47 9.96
CA ALA A 48 7.00 -4.30 8.52
C ALA A 48 7.60 -2.95 8.10
N PRO A 49 7.13 -1.79 8.63
CA PRO A 49 7.63 -0.49 8.18
C PRO A 49 9.14 -0.35 8.36
N GLU A 50 9.67 -0.74 9.54
CA GLU A 50 11.10 -0.62 9.80
C GLU A 50 11.92 -1.68 9.05
N ALA A 51 11.41 -2.91 8.89
CA ALA A 51 12.08 -3.96 8.15
C ALA A 51 12.27 -3.57 6.67
N ILE A 52 11.24 -3.03 6.03
CA ILE A 52 11.28 -2.54 4.65
C ILE A 52 12.24 -1.35 4.53
N LEU A 53 12.08 -0.33 5.37
CA LEU A 53 12.92 0.87 5.31
C LEU A 53 14.40 0.58 5.58
N ASN A 54 14.72 -0.43 6.38
CA ASN A 54 16.10 -0.85 6.61
C ASN A 54 16.76 -1.45 5.35
N VAL A 55 15.98 -1.99 4.43
CA VAL A 55 16.47 -2.38 3.10
C VAL A 55 16.60 -1.16 2.20
N VAL A 56 15.55 -0.33 2.10
CA VAL A 56 15.53 0.90 1.28
C VAL A 56 16.72 1.80 1.58
N LYS A 57 17.02 2.04 2.86
CA LYS A 57 18.15 2.87 3.32
C LYS A 57 19.50 2.43 2.75
N LYS A 58 19.66 1.14 2.44
CA LYS A 58 20.92 0.54 1.94
C LYS A 58 21.01 0.53 0.42
N MET A 59 19.94 0.84 -0.30
CA MET A 59 19.91 0.86 -1.77
C MET A 59 20.73 2.03 -2.30
N ALA A 60 21.23 1.91 -3.52
CA ALA A 60 21.96 2.99 -4.20
C ALA A 60 21.00 4.13 -4.55
N CYS A 61 21.49 5.35 -4.49
CA CYS A 61 20.77 6.56 -4.90
C CYS A 61 21.43 7.14 -6.14
N HIS A 62 20.67 7.31 -7.21
CA HIS A 62 21.15 7.85 -8.48
C HIS A 62 20.58 9.26 -8.78
N ASN A 63 19.78 9.79 -7.89
CA ASN A 63 19.14 11.11 -8.02
C ASN A 63 19.33 11.96 -6.74
N LEU A 64 18.90 13.21 -6.79
CA LEU A 64 18.97 14.14 -5.66
C LEU A 64 17.69 14.15 -4.80
N LEU A 65 16.81 13.17 -5.01
CA LEU A 65 15.55 13.05 -4.30
C LEU A 65 15.79 12.96 -2.79
N LYS A 66 15.04 13.76 -2.03
CA LYS A 66 15.03 13.74 -0.57
C LYS A 66 13.83 12.98 -0.05
N TRP A 67 14.01 12.24 1.03
CA TRP A 67 12.92 11.54 1.68
C TRP A 67 12.93 11.76 3.20
N SER A 68 11.77 11.59 3.81
CA SER A 68 11.58 11.61 5.26
C SER A 68 10.60 10.53 5.69
N ASP A 69 10.57 10.25 6.98
CA ASP A 69 9.61 9.31 7.56
C ASP A 69 9.00 9.86 8.85
N ILE A 70 7.74 9.54 9.07
CA ILE A 70 6.99 9.84 10.29
C ILE A 70 6.41 8.55 10.82
N GLU A 71 6.64 8.26 12.10
CA GLU A 71 5.89 7.25 12.82
C GLU A 71 4.58 7.87 13.28
N LEU A 72 3.45 7.34 12.80
CA LEU A 72 2.13 7.76 13.26
C LEU A 72 1.79 7.01 14.55
N ALA A 73 1.50 7.77 15.58
CA ALA A 73 1.29 7.22 16.91
C ALA A 73 0.00 6.39 16.95
N ASN A 74 0.13 5.14 17.32
CA ASN A 74 -1.03 4.35 17.71
C ASN A 74 -1.67 5.01 18.94
N SER A 75 -2.96 5.22 18.88
CA SER A 75 -3.68 5.77 20.01
C SER A 75 -3.68 4.75 21.16
N ALA A 76 -3.60 5.25 22.40
CA ALA A 76 -3.80 4.40 23.59
C ALA A 76 -5.14 3.64 23.58
N LEU A 77 -6.06 4.03 22.69
CA LEU A 77 -7.35 3.39 22.48
C LEU A 77 -7.28 2.14 21.60
N GLU A 78 -6.16 1.85 20.92
CA GLU A 78 -6.08 0.79 19.92
C GLU A 78 -6.54 -0.58 20.45
N ASN A 79 -6.17 -0.91 21.68
CA ASN A 79 -6.57 -2.16 22.33
C ASN A 79 -7.91 -2.08 23.08
N ILE A 80 -8.54 -0.89 23.15
CA ILE A 80 -9.79 -0.65 23.89
C ILE A 80 -10.93 -0.37 22.92
N ASP A 81 -10.70 0.48 21.93
CA ASP A 81 -11.64 0.87 20.89
C ASP A 81 -10.88 1.09 19.57
N PHE A 82 -10.72 0.02 18.82
CA PHE A 82 -9.96 0.01 17.57
C PHE A 82 -10.57 0.97 16.53
N LYS A 83 -11.90 1.09 16.49
CA LYS A 83 -12.59 2.02 15.59
C LYS A 83 -12.30 3.48 15.92
N ALA A 84 -12.24 3.83 17.20
CA ALA A 84 -11.84 5.17 17.63
C ALA A 84 -10.36 5.43 17.34
N SER A 85 -9.51 4.42 17.49
CA SER A 85 -8.09 4.48 17.10
C SER A 85 -7.90 4.78 15.62
N GLN A 86 -8.60 4.08 14.73
CA GLN A 86 -8.56 4.34 13.29
C GLN A 86 -8.99 5.78 12.95
N LYS A 87 -10.02 6.33 13.63
CA LYS A 87 -10.44 7.72 13.44
C LYS A 87 -9.39 8.73 13.91
N SER A 88 -8.76 8.47 15.04
CA SER A 88 -7.66 9.30 15.55
C SER A 88 -6.49 9.31 14.57
N LEU A 89 -6.16 8.16 14.01
CA LEU A 89 -5.10 8.02 13.02
C LEU A 89 -5.42 8.78 11.72
N ALA A 90 -6.67 8.73 11.26
CA ALA A 90 -7.09 9.51 10.09
C ALA A 90 -6.86 11.03 10.30
N LEU A 91 -7.12 11.55 11.51
CA LEU A 91 -6.83 12.95 11.84
C LEU A 91 -5.33 13.27 11.82
N GLN A 92 -4.49 12.36 12.31
CA GLN A 92 -3.03 12.55 12.26
C GLN A 92 -2.53 12.58 10.81
N ILE A 93 -3.05 11.70 9.94
CA ILE A 93 -2.72 11.70 8.51
C ILE A 93 -3.20 12.99 7.86
N GLU A 94 -4.44 13.42 8.12
CA GLU A 94 -4.99 14.68 7.59
C GLU A 94 -4.11 15.87 7.97
N GLN A 95 -3.71 15.98 9.24
CA GLN A 95 -2.82 17.05 9.71
C GLN A 95 -1.44 16.98 9.05
N THR A 96 -0.91 15.78 8.88
CA THR A 96 0.38 15.58 8.19
C THR A 96 0.30 16.04 6.75
N LEU A 97 -0.72 15.62 6.00
CA LEU A 97 -0.91 16.02 4.60
C LEU A 97 -1.12 17.53 4.45
N ALA A 98 -1.94 18.13 5.32
CA ALA A 98 -2.21 19.57 5.32
C ALA A 98 -0.96 20.43 5.60
N ALA A 99 0.02 19.88 6.30
CA ALA A 99 1.29 20.57 6.61
C ALA A 99 2.29 20.55 5.44
N GLN A 100 2.01 19.82 4.35
CA GLN A 100 2.92 19.74 3.23
C GLN A 100 2.68 20.90 2.25
N ALA A 101 3.73 21.64 1.94
CA ALA A 101 3.65 22.86 1.10
C ALA A 101 3.88 22.60 -0.39
N ARG A 102 4.25 21.40 -0.78
CA ARG A 102 4.58 21.03 -2.16
C ARG A 102 4.01 19.67 -2.55
N THR A 103 3.95 19.42 -3.85
CA THR A 103 3.63 18.11 -4.36
C THR A 103 4.67 17.09 -3.91
N GLN A 104 4.23 16.04 -3.27
CA GLN A 104 5.06 14.96 -2.74
C GLN A 104 4.43 13.62 -3.12
N LYS A 105 5.26 12.56 -3.13
CA LYS A 105 4.74 11.20 -3.08
C LYS A 105 4.65 10.75 -1.63
N PHE A 106 3.58 10.08 -1.27
CA PHE A 106 3.32 9.56 0.07
C PHE A 106 3.32 8.05 0.03
N VAL A 107 4.16 7.42 0.85
CA VAL A 107 4.24 5.97 0.97
C VAL A 107 3.76 5.58 2.36
N TYR A 108 2.65 4.86 2.41
CA TYR A 108 2.03 4.36 3.63
C TYR A 108 2.51 2.94 3.88
N LEU A 109 3.31 2.75 4.91
CA LEU A 109 3.83 1.45 5.31
C LEU A 109 3.07 0.96 6.54
N GLY A 110 2.24 -0.04 6.37
CA GLY A 110 1.39 -0.55 7.44
C GLY A 110 1.80 -1.92 7.96
N GLY A 111 1.21 -2.28 9.08
CA GLY A 111 1.08 -3.65 9.52
C GLY A 111 -0.07 -4.30 8.76
N GLY A 112 -1.31 -4.21 9.28
CA GLY A 112 -2.49 -4.76 8.63
C GLY A 112 -3.04 -3.90 7.50
N HIS A 113 -3.84 -4.51 6.60
CA HIS A 113 -4.50 -3.80 5.51
C HIS A 113 -5.57 -2.81 5.97
N ASP A 114 -6.05 -2.94 7.22
CA ASP A 114 -6.96 -1.98 7.85
C ASP A 114 -6.46 -0.53 7.84
N TYR A 115 -5.15 -0.30 7.67
CA TYR A 115 -4.58 1.06 7.58
C TYR A 115 -4.90 1.81 6.29
N ILE A 116 -5.41 1.14 5.26
CA ILE A 116 -5.94 1.83 4.07
C ILE A 116 -7.18 2.67 4.41
N TYR A 117 -8.01 2.23 5.39
CA TYR A 117 -9.20 2.99 5.79
C TYR A 117 -8.89 4.37 6.37
N PRO A 118 -8.05 4.55 7.42
CA PRO A 118 -7.71 5.88 7.92
C PRO A 118 -6.97 6.73 6.89
N THR A 119 -6.21 6.12 5.98
CA THR A 119 -5.54 6.82 4.88
C THR A 119 -6.58 7.43 3.93
N VAL A 120 -7.51 6.64 3.41
CA VAL A 120 -8.56 7.11 2.49
C VAL A 120 -9.49 8.11 3.19
N LYS A 121 -9.83 7.88 4.46
CA LYS A 121 -10.64 8.80 5.25
C LYS A 121 -9.98 10.18 5.37
N ALA A 122 -8.68 10.25 5.59
CA ALA A 122 -7.93 11.49 5.61
C ALA A 122 -7.92 12.16 4.23
N LEU A 123 -7.65 11.40 3.17
CA LEU A 123 -7.62 11.91 1.79
C LEU A 123 -8.99 12.44 1.34
N ASN A 124 -10.10 11.89 1.82
CA ASN A 124 -11.44 12.37 1.48
C ASN A 124 -11.73 13.82 1.94
N ARG A 125 -10.87 14.39 2.80
CA ARG A 125 -10.92 15.81 3.16
C ARG A 125 -10.40 16.72 2.04
N PHE A 126 -9.53 16.18 1.19
CA PHE A 126 -8.86 16.93 0.12
C PHE A 126 -9.44 16.64 -1.27
N THR A 127 -10.17 15.55 -1.43
CA THR A 127 -10.79 15.18 -2.71
C THR A 127 -12.18 14.59 -2.51
N LYS A 128 -13.01 14.76 -3.54
CA LYS A 128 -14.34 14.14 -3.67
C LYS A 128 -14.39 13.13 -4.82
N LYS A 129 -13.28 12.88 -5.48
CA LYS A 129 -13.18 11.90 -6.55
C LYS A 129 -11.91 11.07 -6.37
N MET A 130 -12.08 9.77 -6.18
CA MET A 130 -10.98 8.87 -5.86
C MET A 130 -11.12 7.53 -6.56
N VAL A 131 -10.00 7.00 -7.02
CA VAL A 131 -9.86 5.63 -7.49
C VAL A 131 -8.82 4.92 -6.62
N ILE A 132 -9.20 3.80 -6.02
CA ILE A 132 -8.28 2.93 -5.29
C ILE A 132 -7.97 1.73 -6.17
N ILE A 133 -6.69 1.49 -6.42
CA ILE A 133 -6.17 0.33 -7.15
C ILE A 133 -5.62 -0.62 -6.10
N ASN A 134 -6.35 -1.68 -5.79
CA ASN A 134 -5.99 -2.67 -4.80
C ASN A 134 -5.49 -3.96 -5.45
N LEU A 135 -4.30 -4.39 -5.07
CA LEU A 135 -3.73 -5.68 -5.44
C LEU A 135 -3.77 -6.56 -4.19
N ASP A 136 -4.52 -7.65 -4.27
CA ASP A 136 -4.85 -8.47 -3.11
C ASP A 136 -5.37 -9.85 -3.53
N ALA A 137 -5.23 -10.85 -2.70
CA ALA A 137 -5.93 -12.13 -2.83
C ALA A 137 -7.36 -12.06 -2.28
N HIS A 138 -7.63 -11.08 -1.38
CA HIS A 138 -8.87 -10.88 -0.66
C HIS A 138 -9.57 -9.59 -1.09
N LEU A 139 -10.89 -9.53 -0.93
CA LEU A 139 -11.68 -8.32 -1.19
C LEU A 139 -11.64 -7.32 -0.04
N ASP A 140 -11.39 -7.78 1.16
CA ASP A 140 -11.41 -6.99 2.40
C ASP A 140 -12.68 -6.14 2.59
N THR A 141 -13.80 -6.74 2.18
CA THR A 141 -15.15 -6.17 2.21
C THR A 141 -16.07 -6.86 3.21
N ARG A 142 -15.51 -7.56 4.22
CA ARG A 142 -16.26 -8.34 5.20
C ARG A 142 -17.26 -7.49 5.99
N THR A 143 -18.38 -8.13 6.40
CA THR A 143 -19.46 -7.51 7.17
C THR A 143 -19.32 -7.72 8.68
N ASP A 144 -18.11 -7.94 9.16
CA ASP A 144 -17.84 -8.15 10.58
C ASP A 144 -18.34 -6.94 11.39
N PRO A 145 -18.86 -7.17 12.61
CA PRO A 145 -19.42 -6.09 13.44
C PRO A 145 -18.35 -5.08 13.86
N ASP A 146 -17.12 -5.57 14.09
CA ASP A 146 -15.98 -4.75 14.47
C ASP A 146 -14.95 -4.68 13.33
N PRO A 147 -14.28 -3.52 13.15
CA PRO A 147 -13.23 -3.35 12.16
C PRO A 147 -12.06 -4.29 12.40
N ASN A 148 -11.48 -4.79 11.30
CA ASN A 148 -10.28 -5.59 11.28
C ASN A 148 -9.62 -5.50 9.90
N SER A 149 -8.53 -6.24 9.63
CA SER A 149 -7.83 -6.16 8.35
C SER A 149 -8.67 -6.63 7.15
N GLY A 150 -9.73 -7.43 7.36
CA GLY A 150 -10.64 -7.88 6.31
C GLY A 150 -11.86 -6.99 6.06
N THR A 151 -11.92 -5.77 6.62
CA THR A 151 -13.11 -4.90 6.55
C THR A 151 -12.89 -3.51 5.91
N PRO A 152 -11.65 -3.08 5.58
CA PRO A 152 -11.38 -1.67 5.29
C PRO A 152 -12.17 -1.13 4.09
N PHE A 153 -12.30 -1.88 3.01
CA PHE A 153 -13.01 -1.37 1.81
C PHE A 153 -14.51 -1.20 2.05
N ARG A 154 -15.11 -2.00 2.92
CA ARG A 154 -16.50 -1.76 3.34
C ARG A 154 -16.62 -0.48 4.18
N GLN A 155 -15.70 -0.26 5.12
CA GLN A 155 -15.67 0.98 5.90
C GLN A 155 -15.52 2.19 4.98
N ILE A 156 -14.56 2.15 4.05
CA ILE A 156 -14.32 3.18 3.06
C ILE A 156 -15.58 3.47 2.25
N ALA A 157 -16.17 2.45 1.62
CA ALA A 157 -17.36 2.60 0.79
C ALA A 157 -18.57 3.16 1.55
N SER A 158 -18.68 2.87 2.85
CA SER A 158 -19.79 3.38 3.68
C SER A 158 -19.62 4.83 4.10
N GLU A 159 -18.39 5.33 4.23
CA GLU A 159 -18.08 6.63 4.82
C GLU A 159 -17.52 7.66 3.82
N PHE A 160 -17.08 7.25 2.64
CA PHE A 160 -16.54 8.17 1.63
C PHE A 160 -17.63 9.11 1.13
N ASP A 161 -17.32 10.41 1.11
CA ASP A 161 -18.21 11.46 0.63
C ASP A 161 -17.73 11.94 -0.74
N GLY A 162 -18.34 11.42 -1.81
CA GLY A 162 -17.99 11.72 -3.19
C GLY A 162 -18.03 10.50 -4.12
N ASP A 163 -17.38 10.63 -5.26
CA ASP A 163 -17.26 9.58 -6.27
C ASP A 163 -16.08 8.67 -5.93
N LEU A 164 -16.37 7.44 -5.58
CA LEU A 164 -15.39 6.41 -5.23
C LEU A 164 -15.46 5.23 -6.20
N GLU A 165 -14.31 4.88 -6.75
CA GLU A 165 -14.13 3.63 -7.49
C GLU A 165 -13.04 2.79 -6.80
N ILE A 166 -13.31 1.49 -6.63
CA ILE A 166 -12.37 0.52 -6.06
C ILE A 166 -12.12 -0.54 -7.12
N ILE A 167 -10.88 -0.68 -7.54
CA ILE A 167 -10.44 -1.65 -8.54
C ILE A 167 -9.62 -2.71 -7.82
N GLN A 168 -10.17 -3.91 -7.74
CA GLN A 168 -9.60 -5.07 -7.04
C GLN A 168 -8.94 -5.99 -8.05
N LEU A 169 -7.63 -6.21 -7.97
CA LEU A 169 -6.84 -7.02 -8.90
C LEU A 169 -6.20 -8.21 -8.19
N GLY A 170 -6.34 -9.39 -8.76
CA GLY A 170 -5.71 -10.61 -8.24
C GLY A 170 -6.55 -11.42 -7.26
N ILE A 171 -7.81 -11.07 -7.12
CA ILE A 171 -8.75 -11.67 -6.16
C ILE A 171 -8.93 -13.17 -6.45
N HIS A 172 -8.91 -13.98 -5.39
CA HIS A 172 -9.17 -15.41 -5.48
C HIS A 172 -10.57 -15.78 -4.99
N ASP A 173 -11.35 -16.48 -5.84
CA ASP A 173 -12.70 -16.95 -5.48
C ASP A 173 -12.68 -17.86 -4.25
N PHE A 174 -11.65 -18.70 -4.10
CA PHE A 174 -11.54 -19.61 -2.96
C PHE A 174 -11.17 -18.92 -1.64
N ALA A 175 -10.64 -17.69 -1.69
CA ALA A 175 -10.26 -16.90 -0.51
C ALA A 175 -11.36 -15.96 -0.04
N ASN A 176 -12.45 -15.84 -0.82
CA ASN A 176 -13.52 -14.89 -0.56
C ASN A 176 -14.88 -15.58 -0.47
N SER A 177 -15.61 -15.34 0.62
CA SER A 177 -16.96 -15.86 0.76
C SER A 177 -17.97 -15.07 -0.08
N ILE A 178 -19.10 -15.69 -0.40
CA ILE A 178 -20.19 -15.03 -1.17
C ILE A 178 -20.63 -13.71 -0.47
N SER A 179 -20.60 -13.67 0.86
CA SER A 179 -20.97 -12.47 1.60
C SER A 179 -19.95 -11.33 1.47
N THR A 180 -18.68 -11.62 1.16
CA THR A 180 -17.65 -10.61 0.87
C THR A 180 -17.71 -10.10 -0.56
N MET A 181 -18.21 -10.92 -1.49
CA MET A 181 -18.45 -10.55 -2.88
C MET A 181 -19.68 -9.66 -3.06
N SER A 182 -20.34 -9.28 -1.99
CA SER A 182 -21.54 -8.44 -2.05
C SER A 182 -21.17 -6.97 -2.26
N ASN A 183 -21.97 -6.36 -3.10
CA ASN A 183 -21.99 -4.99 -3.52
C ASN A 183 -21.62 -3.95 -2.43
N LEU A 184 -20.61 -3.14 -2.69
CA LEU A 184 -20.27 -1.95 -1.93
C LEU A 184 -21.23 -0.81 -2.33
N SER A 185 -22.34 -0.65 -1.66
CA SER A 185 -23.52 0.15 -2.03
C SER A 185 -23.27 1.64 -2.37
N ARG A 186 -22.08 2.18 -2.10
CA ARG A 186 -21.71 3.59 -2.32
C ARG A 186 -20.42 3.79 -3.15
N ALA A 187 -19.82 2.70 -3.61
CA ALA A 187 -18.65 2.74 -4.45
C ALA A 187 -18.91 1.95 -5.74
N ARG A 188 -18.33 2.39 -6.83
CA ARG A 188 -18.19 1.53 -8.00
C ARG A 188 -17.06 0.56 -7.72
N GLU A 189 -17.34 -0.74 -7.75
CA GLU A 189 -16.35 -1.79 -7.58
C GLU A 189 -16.11 -2.50 -8.91
N VAL A 190 -14.85 -2.67 -9.26
CA VAL A 190 -14.40 -3.50 -10.39
C VAL A 190 -13.53 -4.60 -9.80
N VAL A 191 -13.96 -5.83 -9.94
CA VAL A 191 -13.21 -7.00 -9.45
C VAL A 191 -12.65 -7.74 -10.64
N ALA A 192 -11.33 -7.91 -10.69
CA ALA A 192 -10.63 -8.79 -11.60
C ALA A 192 -9.96 -9.89 -10.77
N THR A 193 -10.47 -11.11 -10.90
CA THR A 193 -9.89 -12.29 -10.25
C THR A 193 -8.48 -12.54 -10.80
N TYR A 194 -7.70 -13.38 -10.11
CA TYR A 194 -6.40 -13.84 -10.63
C TYR A 194 -6.52 -14.37 -12.06
N GLU A 195 -7.57 -15.16 -12.35
CA GLU A 195 -7.79 -15.71 -13.70
C GLU A 195 -8.17 -14.60 -14.70
N ASP A 196 -8.98 -13.61 -14.30
CA ASP A 196 -9.31 -12.47 -15.18
C ASP A 196 -8.06 -11.65 -15.52
N VAL A 197 -7.19 -11.43 -14.56
CA VAL A 197 -5.90 -10.77 -14.76
C VAL A 197 -5.04 -11.59 -15.70
N ARG A 198 -4.84 -12.86 -15.40
CA ARG A 198 -3.98 -13.76 -16.16
C ARG A 198 -4.43 -13.87 -17.62
N PHE A 199 -5.71 -14.11 -17.87
CA PHE A 199 -6.25 -14.20 -19.24
C PHE A 199 -6.32 -12.85 -19.92
N GLY A 200 -6.71 -11.80 -19.19
CA GLY A 200 -6.81 -10.44 -19.72
C GLY A 200 -5.47 -9.85 -20.15
N THR A 201 -4.38 -10.29 -19.53
CA THR A 201 -3.00 -9.90 -19.86
C THR A 201 -2.28 -10.90 -20.75
N LYS A 202 -2.92 -11.97 -21.19
CA LYS A 202 -2.32 -13.10 -21.90
C LYS A 202 -1.09 -13.66 -21.16
N ASP A 203 -1.31 -14.21 -19.99
CA ASP A 203 -0.27 -14.71 -19.11
C ASP A 203 0.79 -13.64 -18.78
N PHE A 204 0.33 -12.43 -18.41
CA PHE A 204 1.14 -11.27 -17.98
C PHE A 204 2.07 -10.67 -19.07
N THR A 205 1.77 -10.89 -20.36
CA THR A 205 2.56 -10.36 -21.49
C THR A 205 1.99 -9.08 -22.10
N GLU A 206 0.71 -8.76 -21.88
CA GLU A 206 0.03 -7.56 -22.41
C GLU A 206 -0.58 -6.72 -21.28
N THR A 207 0.19 -6.44 -20.21
CA THR A 207 -0.26 -5.76 -18.99
C THR A 207 -0.78 -4.36 -19.30
N ASP A 208 -0.07 -3.55 -20.06
CA ASP A 208 -0.46 -2.15 -20.37
C ASP A 208 -1.84 -2.05 -21.00
N LYS A 209 -2.17 -2.95 -21.95
CA LYS A 209 -3.48 -2.95 -22.61
C LYS A 209 -4.61 -3.33 -21.65
N PHE A 210 -4.32 -4.25 -20.74
CA PHE A 210 -5.27 -4.64 -19.70
C PHE A 210 -5.53 -3.48 -18.76
N LEU A 211 -4.47 -2.84 -18.24
CA LEU A 211 -4.55 -1.73 -17.29
C LEU A 211 -5.27 -0.52 -17.90
N ALA A 212 -4.95 -0.12 -19.12
CA ALA A 212 -5.61 0.98 -19.80
C ALA A 212 -7.13 0.77 -19.97
N ARG A 213 -7.59 -0.48 -20.06
CA ARG A 213 -9.00 -0.85 -20.13
C ARG A 213 -9.68 -0.86 -18.77
N VAL A 214 -8.99 -1.38 -17.74
CA VAL A 214 -9.57 -1.61 -16.40
C VAL A 214 -9.44 -0.35 -15.54
N ILE A 215 -8.36 0.42 -15.71
CA ILE A 215 -8.05 1.61 -14.92
C ILE A 215 -7.82 2.82 -15.86
N PRO A 216 -8.85 3.30 -16.56
CA PRO A 216 -8.68 4.44 -17.45
C PRO A 216 -8.35 5.70 -16.65
N TYR A 217 -7.47 6.54 -17.20
CA TYR A 217 -7.19 7.85 -16.62
C TYR A 217 -8.48 8.69 -16.50
N GLN A 218 -8.69 9.28 -15.35
CA GLN A 218 -9.82 10.18 -15.09
C GLN A 218 -9.29 11.51 -14.57
N LYS A 219 -9.72 12.59 -15.23
CA LYS A 219 -9.31 13.95 -14.84
C LYS A 219 -9.80 14.31 -13.42
N GLU A 220 -8.99 15.09 -12.70
CA GLU A 220 -9.30 15.59 -11.35
C GLU A 220 -9.61 14.48 -10.34
N THR A 221 -8.93 13.36 -10.48
CA THR A 221 -9.08 12.18 -9.64
C THR A 221 -7.82 11.94 -8.83
N VAL A 222 -7.97 11.69 -7.53
CA VAL A 222 -6.89 11.18 -6.69
C VAL A 222 -6.83 9.66 -6.83
N TYR A 223 -5.66 9.16 -7.21
CA TYR A 223 -5.39 7.73 -7.28
C TYR A 223 -4.64 7.28 -6.03
N VAL A 224 -5.03 6.14 -5.51
CA VAL A 224 -4.36 5.46 -4.39
C VAL A 224 -3.99 4.05 -4.85
N PHE A 225 -2.70 3.75 -4.88
CA PHE A 225 -2.21 2.39 -5.06
C PHE A 225 -2.15 1.70 -3.69
N SER A 226 -2.75 0.53 -3.57
CA SER A 226 -2.78 -0.28 -2.35
C SER A 226 -2.30 -1.70 -2.68
N LEU A 227 -1.23 -2.13 -2.04
CA LEU A 227 -0.69 -3.48 -2.17
C LEU A 227 -0.83 -4.20 -0.83
N ASP A 228 -1.65 -5.25 -0.80
CA ASP A 228 -1.49 -6.31 0.19
C ASP A 228 -0.32 -7.20 -0.23
N ALA A 229 0.62 -7.44 0.67
CA ALA A 229 1.79 -8.25 0.35
C ALA A 229 1.40 -9.70 0.01
N ASP A 230 0.24 -10.20 0.45
CA ASP A 230 -0.26 -11.54 0.14
C ASP A 230 -0.85 -11.68 -1.28
N ALA A 231 -1.00 -10.55 -1.99
CA ALA A 231 -1.27 -10.62 -3.44
C ALA A 231 -0.16 -11.31 -4.22
N LEU A 232 1.09 -11.21 -3.73
CA LEU A 232 2.26 -11.78 -4.40
C LEU A 232 2.33 -13.30 -4.22
N GLU A 233 2.86 -13.99 -5.23
CA GLU A 233 3.07 -15.43 -5.17
C GLU A 233 4.03 -15.86 -4.06
N SER A 234 3.79 -17.01 -3.43
CA SER A 234 4.57 -17.52 -2.30
C SER A 234 6.06 -17.74 -2.60
N GLY A 235 6.42 -17.95 -3.87
CA GLY A 235 7.82 -18.01 -4.30
C GLY A 235 8.58 -16.72 -4.03
N ILE A 236 7.88 -15.59 -3.92
CA ILE A 236 8.42 -14.26 -3.67
C ILE A 236 8.08 -13.77 -2.26
N MET A 237 6.84 -13.98 -1.81
CA MET A 237 6.31 -13.46 -0.55
C MET A 237 5.75 -14.58 0.32
N GLU A 238 6.52 -15.00 1.30
CA GLU A 238 6.12 -15.97 2.34
C GLU A 238 5.89 -15.30 3.71
N GLY A 239 6.40 -14.08 3.88
CA GLY A 239 6.24 -13.28 5.08
C GLY A 239 4.89 -12.56 5.15
N VAL A 240 3.79 -13.28 5.22
CA VAL A 240 2.41 -12.76 5.29
C VAL A 240 1.54 -13.66 6.17
N SER A 241 0.34 -13.21 6.54
CA SER A 241 -0.62 -14.02 7.27
C SER A 241 -1.22 -15.12 6.41
N ALA A 242 -1.64 -14.81 5.19
CA ALA A 242 -2.25 -15.72 4.25
C ALA A 242 -1.32 -15.95 3.04
N VAL A 243 -0.49 -16.98 3.11
CA VAL A 243 0.48 -17.26 2.03
C VAL A 243 -0.23 -17.71 0.76
N ASN A 244 -0.04 -16.98 -0.33
CA ASN A 244 -0.71 -17.21 -1.59
C ASN A 244 0.16 -18.05 -2.54
N HIS A 245 -0.23 -19.31 -2.78
CA HIS A 245 0.52 -20.21 -3.66
C HIS A 245 0.40 -19.88 -5.14
N ARG A 246 -0.58 -19.07 -5.50
CA ARG A 246 -0.92 -18.69 -6.87
C ARG A 246 -1.16 -17.19 -6.98
N GLY A 247 -0.31 -16.43 -6.30
CA GLY A 247 -0.39 -14.98 -6.29
C GLY A 247 0.10 -14.35 -7.60
N LEU A 248 0.00 -13.04 -7.66
CA LEU A 248 0.47 -12.23 -8.77
C LEU A 248 2.00 -12.31 -8.87
N PRO A 249 2.58 -12.43 -10.07
CA PRO A 249 4.02 -12.33 -10.25
C PRO A 249 4.51 -10.91 -9.95
N TYR A 250 5.78 -10.81 -9.52
CA TYR A 250 6.40 -9.51 -9.21
C TYR A 250 6.29 -8.51 -10.37
N ASP A 251 6.60 -8.96 -11.59
CA ASP A 251 6.62 -8.11 -12.78
C ASP A 251 5.25 -7.48 -13.05
N PHE A 252 4.16 -8.23 -12.85
CA PHE A 252 2.81 -7.66 -12.98
C PHE A 252 2.51 -6.59 -11.91
N VAL A 253 2.92 -6.83 -10.66
CA VAL A 253 2.72 -5.84 -9.58
C VAL A 253 3.55 -4.58 -9.85
N GLU A 254 4.78 -4.74 -10.36
CA GLU A 254 5.64 -3.63 -10.77
C GLU A 254 5.03 -2.87 -11.96
N ASP A 255 4.50 -3.54 -12.97
CA ASP A 255 3.81 -2.92 -14.12
C ASP A 255 2.61 -2.08 -13.66
N VAL A 256 1.77 -2.61 -12.74
CA VAL A 256 0.64 -1.84 -12.18
C VAL A 256 1.13 -0.61 -11.42
N LEU A 257 2.21 -0.74 -10.65
CA LEU A 257 2.83 0.37 -9.92
C LEU A 257 3.36 1.44 -10.88
N LEU A 258 4.09 1.05 -11.91
CA LEU A 258 4.62 1.97 -12.93
C LEU A 258 3.49 2.64 -13.71
N TYR A 259 2.45 1.90 -14.08
CA TYR A 259 1.26 2.48 -14.70
C TYR A 259 0.59 3.53 -13.79
N ALA A 260 0.48 3.24 -12.49
CA ALA A 260 -0.06 4.19 -11.52
C ALA A 260 0.80 5.46 -11.42
N ILE A 261 2.13 5.34 -11.48
CA ILE A 261 3.06 6.48 -11.44
C ILE A 261 2.99 7.28 -12.75
N ASP A 262 3.13 6.59 -13.90
CA ASP A 262 3.41 7.23 -15.18
C ASP A 262 2.15 7.69 -15.91
N GLU A 263 1.10 6.88 -15.88
CA GLU A 263 -0.13 7.19 -16.60
C GLU A 263 -1.16 7.91 -15.71
N LEU A 264 -1.31 7.45 -14.46
CA LEU A 264 -2.33 7.99 -13.56
C LEU A 264 -1.82 9.14 -12.67
N LYS A 265 -0.51 9.38 -12.64
CA LYS A 265 0.14 10.39 -11.78
C LYS A 265 -0.20 10.20 -10.31
N CYS A 266 -0.24 8.94 -9.89
CA CYS A 266 -0.51 8.55 -8.51
C CYS A 266 0.54 9.15 -7.56
N GLN A 267 0.07 9.64 -6.40
CA GLN A 267 0.93 10.22 -5.37
C GLN A 267 0.83 9.46 -4.03
N HIS A 268 -0.09 8.52 -3.91
CA HIS A 268 -0.40 7.82 -2.66
C HIS A 268 -0.23 6.31 -2.85
N PHE A 269 0.73 5.71 -2.14
CA PHE A 269 1.13 4.31 -2.29
C PHE A 269 1.09 3.62 -0.93
N GLY A 270 0.22 2.63 -0.77
CA GLY A 270 0.09 1.81 0.43
C GLY A 270 0.72 0.43 0.25
N ILE A 271 1.44 -0.05 1.26
CA ILE A 271 1.99 -1.42 1.32
C ILE A 271 1.67 -1.99 2.70
N PHE A 272 0.98 -3.12 2.74
CA PHE A 272 0.38 -3.69 3.93
C PHE A 272 0.62 -5.20 4.04
N GLU A 273 0.27 -5.78 5.20
CA GLU A 273 0.28 -7.23 5.55
C GLU A 273 1.64 -7.93 5.46
N TYR A 274 2.73 -7.25 5.10
CA TYR A 274 4.05 -7.87 5.19
C TYR A 274 4.40 -8.16 6.66
N ASN A 275 4.87 -9.37 6.93
CA ASN A 275 5.23 -9.83 8.27
C ASN A 275 6.66 -10.36 8.30
N PRO A 276 7.65 -9.55 8.74
CA PRO A 276 9.06 -9.95 8.72
C PRO A 276 9.40 -11.10 9.67
N VAL A 277 8.52 -11.43 10.64
CA VAL A 277 8.70 -12.58 11.53
C VAL A 277 8.60 -13.90 10.78
N TYR A 278 7.85 -13.95 9.71
CA TYR A 278 7.65 -15.12 8.85
C TYR A 278 8.42 -15.05 7.54
N ASP A 279 9.21 -14.01 7.33
CA ASP A 279 10.11 -13.92 6.18
C ASP A 279 11.34 -14.80 6.38
N ASN A 280 12.03 -15.12 5.31
CA ASN A 280 13.25 -15.92 5.39
C ASN A 280 14.45 -15.10 5.86
N LEU A 281 15.53 -15.79 6.23
CA LEU A 281 16.76 -15.16 6.73
C LEU A 281 17.42 -14.18 5.77
N SER A 282 17.16 -14.29 4.46
CA SER A 282 17.66 -13.35 3.46
C SER A 282 16.81 -12.08 3.35
N GLN A 283 15.69 -12.01 4.09
CA GLN A 283 14.74 -10.90 4.03
C GLN A 283 14.17 -10.70 2.62
N LYS A 284 13.79 -11.80 1.97
CA LYS A 284 13.32 -11.78 0.58
C LYS A 284 12.10 -10.89 0.41
N GLY A 285 11.08 -11.01 1.28
CA GLY A 285 9.89 -10.19 1.24
C GLY A 285 10.20 -8.70 1.43
N ALA A 286 11.02 -8.34 2.44
CA ALA A 286 11.44 -6.95 2.63
C ALA A 286 12.18 -6.39 1.42
N ARG A 287 13.03 -7.21 0.75
CA ARG A 287 13.78 -6.80 -0.46
C ARG A 287 12.85 -6.61 -1.65
N THR A 288 11.87 -7.49 -1.81
CA THR A 288 10.85 -7.39 -2.86
C THR A 288 10.06 -6.10 -2.72
N LEU A 289 9.56 -5.80 -1.53
CA LEU A 289 8.81 -4.56 -1.28
C LEU A 289 9.69 -3.30 -1.38
N ALA A 290 10.93 -3.39 -0.93
CA ALA A 290 11.89 -2.30 -1.08
C ALA A 290 12.21 -2.00 -2.55
N SER A 291 12.24 -3.01 -3.44
CA SER A 291 12.44 -2.77 -4.88
C SER A 291 11.26 -2.07 -5.52
N LEU A 292 10.01 -2.39 -5.13
CA LEU A 292 8.83 -1.64 -5.57
C LEU A 292 8.86 -0.18 -5.06
N ILE A 293 9.25 0.04 -3.80
CA ILE A 293 9.43 1.40 -3.26
C ILE A 293 10.51 2.16 -4.02
N TYR A 294 11.56 1.47 -4.44
CA TYR A 294 12.61 2.10 -5.24
C TYR A 294 12.07 2.67 -6.55
N GLN A 295 11.11 2.01 -7.21
CA GLN A 295 10.45 2.55 -8.41
C GLN A 295 9.67 3.83 -8.10
N ILE A 296 9.02 3.92 -6.92
CA ILE A 296 8.35 5.16 -6.49
C ILE A 296 9.37 6.30 -6.30
N MET A 297 10.57 5.97 -5.85
CA MET A 297 11.65 6.91 -5.56
C MET A 297 12.49 7.29 -6.79
N ASP A 298 12.39 6.55 -7.88
CA ASP A 298 13.21 6.77 -9.07
C ASP A 298 12.52 7.72 -10.05
N ASP A 299 13.08 8.93 -10.19
CA ASP A 299 12.57 9.97 -11.10
C ASP A 299 13.12 9.86 -12.53
N ARG A 300 13.74 8.72 -12.91
CA ARG A 300 14.34 8.56 -14.27
C ARG A 300 13.33 8.75 -15.41
N PHE A 301 12.05 8.65 -15.14
CA PHE A 301 10.97 8.83 -16.11
C PHE A 301 10.39 10.26 -16.18
N PHE A 302 10.94 11.22 -15.42
CA PHE A 302 10.50 12.62 -15.41
C PHE A 302 11.46 13.59 -16.14
N THR A 303 12.39 13.06 -16.91
CA THR A 303 13.32 13.89 -17.74
C THR A 303 12.95 13.86 -19.22
#